data_9f682fae0833474ffb8b00c90ef6718e
#
_entry.id   9f682fae0833474ffb8b00c90ef6718e
#
_cell.length_a   1.000
_cell.length_b   1.000
_cell.length_c   1.000
_cell.angle_alpha   90.00
_cell.angle_beta   90.00
_cell.angle_gamma   90.00
#
_symmetry.space_group_name_H-M   'P 1'
#
loop_
_entity.id
_entity.type
_entity.pdbx_description
1 polymer ?
#
loop_
_entity_poly.entity_id
_entity_poly.type
_entity_poly.pdbx_seq_one_letter_code
_entity_poly.pdbx_strand_id
1 'polypeptide(L)'
;MSNSKRILAALLAGAMVLCAGCGKKEETEEESSNSTAVEVTDVTSGAMSSEYTLNGKIAAVNEVQVFPLLAGQVQTLNVSEGDTVSKGQTLFTVDTSTVTSTMSSLQQSYSATKTATDRAIESAKVGVEQAELAVSNTEALLEAGAAAEQDLTKAKQALTQAQAGVAQAEAQQSASLAQIQASMDQINKQASLGTVTAPCSGTVTAVNVDRGGMASSAQPSVVIAENGAVEVQVSVAEDVFTGIKVGDTASVTVSAVSKESMNGTVSTLPAAANVQTNLYDVSVALPSGTKPPIGAFATVTFYTDRRASTISVPTESILTGNNNEQYVFTVNADGTAATRVTVTTGLVTKDSTEIVSGLKAGDRVVTKGQSYLSDGAAVHVVTSDAADGGEG
;
A
#
# COMPACT_ATOMS: atom_id res chain seq x y z
N MET A 1 -49.13 55.73 -27.52
CA MET A 1 -49.34 56.48 -28.79
C MET A 1 -49.28 55.47 -29.88
N SER A 2 -50.39 55.17 -30.34
CA SER A 2 -51.11 55.63 -31.50
C SER A 2 -50.87 54.80 -32.74
N ASN A 3 -51.86 54.11 -33.07
CA ASN A 3 -52.71 54.19 -34.27
C ASN A 3 -52.24 53.28 -35.43
N SER A 4 -53.01 52.61 -36.19
CA SER A 4 -54.42 52.62 -36.54
C SER A 4 -54.63 51.46 -37.46
N LYS A 5 -55.62 50.64 -37.24
CA LYS A 5 -56.95 50.69 -37.84
C LYS A 5 -57.05 50.61 -39.37
N ARG A 6 -57.74 49.53 -39.80
CA ARG A 6 -58.77 49.53 -40.89
C ARG A 6 -58.21 49.40 -42.32
N ILE A 7 -58.78 48.64 -43.21
CA ILE A 7 -60.15 48.55 -43.80
C ILE A 7 -60.15 47.38 -44.80
N LEU A 8 -60.99 46.46 -44.69
CA LEU A 8 -62.35 46.28 -45.28
C LEU A 8 -62.40 45.74 -46.71
N ALA A 9 -62.96 44.57 -46.80
CA ALA A 9 -64.11 44.16 -47.57
C ALA A 9 -64.05 44.03 -49.09
N ALA A 10 -64.60 42.90 -49.48
CA ALA A 10 -65.61 42.64 -50.50
C ALA A 10 -65.13 42.41 -51.95
N LEU A 11 -65.54 41.39 -52.57
CA LEU A 11 -66.69 41.06 -53.43
C LEU A 11 -66.39 39.75 -54.18
N LEU A 12 -67.13 38.67 -54.00
CA LEU A 12 -68.37 38.23 -54.63
C LEU A 12 -68.26 37.84 -56.11
N ALA A 13 -68.65 36.62 -56.28
CA ALA A 13 -69.43 36.09 -57.37
C ALA A 13 -68.81 35.48 -58.65
N GLY A 14 -69.15 34.30 -58.88
CA GLY A 14 -69.54 33.78 -60.18
C GLY A 14 -68.70 32.67 -60.75
N ALA A 15 -69.10 31.46 -60.86
CA ALA A 15 -69.98 30.82 -61.75
C ALA A 15 -69.75 29.29 -61.69
N MET A 16 -70.80 28.61 -61.54
CA MET A 16 -71.07 27.18 -61.72
C MET A 16 -70.83 26.79 -63.21
N VAL A 17 -70.09 25.69 -63.47
CA VAL A 17 -70.45 24.75 -64.61
C VAL A 17 -70.04 23.35 -64.25
N LEU A 18 -71.00 22.47 -64.32
CA LEU A 18 -70.96 21.02 -64.24
C LEU A 18 -70.13 20.36 -65.32
N CYS A 19 -69.37 19.34 -64.95
CA CYS A 19 -69.22 18.17 -65.81
C CYS A 19 -69.01 16.91 -64.96
N ALA A 20 -69.96 15.99 -65.09
CA ALA A 20 -69.95 14.66 -64.55
C ALA A 20 -68.91 13.77 -65.29
N GLY A 21 -68.06 13.07 -64.47
CA GLY A 21 -67.16 12.03 -64.95
C GLY A 21 -67.01 10.97 -63.88
N CYS A 22 -67.78 9.87 -64.00
CA CYS A 22 -67.55 8.67 -63.18
C CYS A 22 -66.21 8.08 -63.43
N GLY A 23 -65.37 8.04 -62.40
CA GLY A 23 -64.19 7.21 -62.35
C GLY A 23 -64.14 6.62 -60.92
N LYS A 24 -64.50 5.34 -60.87
CA LYS A 24 -64.41 4.50 -59.68
C LYS A 24 -62.96 4.36 -59.30
N LYS A 25 -62.55 5.12 -58.28
CA LYS A 25 -61.23 4.95 -57.63
C LYS A 25 -61.46 4.00 -56.48
N GLU A 26 -60.88 2.82 -56.59
CA GLU A 26 -60.70 1.92 -55.44
C GLU A 26 -59.92 2.70 -54.38
N GLU A 27 -60.57 3.02 -53.30
CA GLU A 27 -59.92 3.38 -52.04
C GLU A 27 -59.25 2.10 -51.60
N THR A 28 -57.93 2.05 -51.81
CA THR A 28 -57.06 1.18 -51.02
C THR A 28 -57.11 1.80 -49.60
N GLU A 29 -57.90 1.16 -48.76
CA GLU A 29 -57.75 1.35 -47.31
C GLU A 29 -56.29 1.02 -47.03
N GLU A 30 -55.43 2.05 -46.86
CA GLU A 30 -54.23 1.91 -46.05
C GLU A 30 -54.75 1.60 -44.63
N GLU A 31 -54.75 0.32 -44.26
CA GLU A 31 -54.77 -0.09 -42.89
C GLU A 31 -53.59 0.64 -42.22
N SER A 32 -53.87 1.76 -41.57
CA SER A 32 -53.01 2.36 -40.58
C SER A 32 -52.81 1.27 -39.53
N SER A 33 -51.79 0.42 -39.73
CA SER A 33 -51.39 -0.58 -38.75
C SER A 33 -50.97 0.20 -37.51
N ASN A 34 -51.85 0.18 -36.51
CA ASN A 34 -51.64 0.83 -35.21
C ASN A 34 -50.57 0.04 -34.41
N SER A 35 -49.41 -0.18 -35.05
CA SER A 35 -48.30 -0.93 -34.46
C SER A 35 -47.34 0.04 -33.76
N THR A 36 -47.00 -0.27 -32.53
CA THR A 36 -46.03 0.51 -31.73
C THR A 36 -44.63 0.17 -32.18
N ALA A 37 -43.82 1.22 -32.44
CA ALA A 37 -42.39 1.06 -32.72
C ALA A 37 -41.67 0.63 -31.45
N VAL A 38 -40.88 -0.44 -31.50
CA VAL A 38 -40.13 -1.00 -30.39
C VAL A 38 -38.70 -1.34 -30.77
N GLU A 39 -37.76 -1.08 -29.90
CA GLU A 39 -36.41 -1.66 -29.99
C GLU A 39 -36.39 -2.97 -29.22
N VAL A 40 -35.65 -3.96 -29.72
CA VAL A 40 -35.53 -5.28 -29.10
C VAL A 40 -34.07 -5.68 -28.99
N THR A 41 -33.78 -6.48 -27.97
CA THR A 41 -32.48 -7.11 -27.76
C THR A 41 -32.67 -8.60 -27.58
N ASP A 42 -31.78 -9.40 -28.19
CA ASP A 42 -31.76 -10.84 -28.02
C ASP A 42 -31.28 -11.21 -26.62
N VAL A 43 -32.00 -12.09 -25.97
CA VAL A 43 -31.65 -12.64 -24.65
C VAL A 43 -30.48 -13.60 -24.82
N THR A 44 -29.36 -13.25 -24.24
CA THR A 44 -28.14 -14.07 -24.28
C THR A 44 -27.84 -14.67 -22.90
N SER A 45 -27.14 -15.79 -22.91
CA SER A 45 -26.56 -16.35 -21.67
C SER A 45 -25.09 -15.95 -21.56
N GLY A 46 -24.72 -15.37 -20.44
CA GLY A 46 -23.38 -14.88 -20.20
C GLY A 46 -22.98 -14.89 -18.73
N ALA A 47 -21.73 -14.58 -18.47
CA ALA A 47 -21.26 -14.34 -17.12
C ALA A 47 -21.78 -12.98 -16.62
N MET A 48 -22.15 -12.93 -15.33
CA MET A 48 -22.63 -11.72 -14.68
C MET A 48 -22.00 -11.59 -13.28
N SER A 49 -21.68 -10.38 -12.86
CA SER A 49 -21.16 -10.09 -11.53
C SER A 49 -21.56 -8.69 -11.07
N SER A 50 -21.67 -8.50 -9.78
CA SER A 50 -21.77 -7.16 -9.20
C SER A 50 -20.39 -6.49 -9.24
N GLU A 51 -20.37 -5.23 -9.62
CA GLU A 51 -19.16 -4.43 -9.72
C GLU A 51 -19.15 -3.34 -8.65
N TYR A 52 -18.12 -3.35 -7.82
CA TYR A 52 -17.90 -2.32 -6.80
C TYR A 52 -16.60 -1.59 -7.07
N THR A 53 -16.72 -0.34 -7.48
CA THR A 53 -15.58 0.52 -7.79
C THR A 53 -15.28 1.43 -6.60
N LEU A 54 -14.09 1.29 -6.03
CA LEU A 54 -13.64 1.96 -4.83
C LEU A 54 -12.27 2.60 -5.05
N ASN A 55 -11.99 3.66 -4.30
CA ASN A 55 -10.68 4.29 -4.32
C ASN A 55 -9.78 3.68 -3.25
N GLY A 56 -8.55 3.42 -3.64
CA GLY A 56 -7.49 2.94 -2.76
C GLY A 56 -6.23 3.79 -2.87
N LYS A 57 -5.26 3.46 -2.05
CA LYS A 57 -3.96 4.11 -2.00
C LYS A 57 -2.85 3.09 -2.19
N ILE A 58 -1.84 3.46 -2.97
CA ILE A 58 -0.65 2.63 -3.16
C ILE A 58 0.17 2.64 -1.86
N ALA A 59 0.44 1.45 -1.34
CA ALA A 59 1.31 1.23 -0.19
C ALA A 59 2.42 0.23 -0.55
N ALA A 60 3.52 0.31 0.17
CA ALA A 60 4.51 -0.77 0.13
C ALA A 60 3.99 -1.96 0.92
N VAL A 61 4.29 -3.17 0.45
CA VAL A 61 3.94 -4.40 1.19
C VAL A 61 4.64 -4.45 2.55
N ASN A 62 5.89 -3.95 2.63
CA ASN A 62 6.66 -3.87 3.85
C ASN A 62 7.11 -2.44 4.11
N GLU A 63 6.79 -1.93 5.29
CA GLU A 63 7.32 -0.68 5.82
C GLU A 63 8.10 -0.95 7.11
N VAL A 64 9.29 -0.38 7.19
CA VAL A 64 10.17 -0.50 8.35
C VAL A 64 10.25 0.85 9.05
N GLN A 65 9.81 0.87 10.30
CA GLN A 65 9.91 2.03 11.16
C GLN A 65 11.27 2.04 11.87
N VAL A 66 12.04 3.11 11.69
CA VAL A 66 13.38 3.26 12.26
C VAL A 66 13.30 4.14 13.52
N PHE A 67 13.66 3.54 14.65
CA PHE A 67 13.71 4.21 15.94
C PHE A 67 15.17 4.49 16.33
N PRO A 68 15.49 5.67 16.89
CA PRO A 68 16.81 5.90 17.44
C PRO A 68 16.99 5.08 18.74
N LEU A 69 18.12 4.43 18.88
CA LEU A 69 18.46 3.68 20.09
C LEU A 69 19.00 4.61 21.18
N LEU A 70 19.52 5.79 20.81
CA LEU A 70 19.96 6.86 21.71
C LEU A 70 19.06 8.07 21.48
N ALA A 71 18.40 8.53 22.57
CA ALA A 71 17.67 9.78 22.55
C ALA A 71 18.63 10.97 22.65
N GLY A 72 18.37 12.02 21.87
CA GLY A 72 19.18 13.22 21.88
C GLY A 72 18.87 14.19 20.77
N GLN A 73 19.58 15.29 20.68
CA GLN A 73 19.43 16.28 19.65
C GLN A 73 20.00 15.78 18.33
N VAL A 74 19.23 15.91 17.22
CA VAL A 74 19.66 15.55 15.87
C VAL A 74 20.73 16.53 15.38
N GLN A 75 21.95 16.04 15.18
CA GLN A 75 23.07 16.83 14.73
C GLN A 75 23.13 16.97 13.21
N THR A 76 22.98 15.85 12.51
CA THR A 76 22.87 15.80 11.05
C THR A 76 21.66 15.00 10.62
N LEU A 77 20.99 15.43 9.56
CA LEU A 77 19.94 14.71 8.89
C LEU A 77 20.35 14.59 7.42
N ASN A 78 20.52 13.34 6.93
CA ASN A 78 21.11 13.06 5.63
C ASN A 78 20.09 12.52 4.62
N VAL A 79 18.81 12.50 4.99
CA VAL A 79 17.73 11.97 4.15
C VAL A 79 16.51 12.85 4.22
N SER A 80 15.74 12.86 3.14
CA SER A 80 14.45 13.53 3.00
C SER A 80 13.38 12.52 2.54
N GLU A 81 12.12 12.89 2.70
CA GLU A 81 11.02 12.09 2.14
C GLU A 81 11.17 11.96 0.61
N GLY A 82 10.98 10.73 0.11
CA GLY A 82 11.17 10.39 -1.29
C GLY A 82 12.57 9.90 -1.66
N ASP A 83 13.56 10.04 -0.78
CA ASP A 83 14.93 9.58 -1.04
C ASP A 83 15.00 8.04 -1.06
N THR A 84 15.83 7.51 -1.95
CA THR A 84 16.17 6.08 -1.96
C THR A 84 17.41 5.83 -1.09
N VAL A 85 17.30 4.91 -0.15
CA VAL A 85 18.37 4.53 0.77
C VAL A 85 18.81 3.08 0.59
N SER A 86 20.08 2.82 0.85
CA SER A 86 20.64 1.47 0.88
C SER A 86 20.79 1.00 2.34
N LYS A 87 20.68 -0.33 2.55
CA LYS A 87 20.91 -0.93 3.86
C LYS A 87 22.28 -0.52 4.43
N GLY A 88 22.30 -0.02 5.69
CA GLY A 88 23.49 0.48 6.35
C GLY A 88 23.81 1.95 6.08
N GLN A 89 23.10 2.62 5.17
CA GLN A 89 23.28 4.05 4.92
C GLN A 89 22.89 4.87 6.17
N THR A 90 23.69 5.86 6.52
CA THR A 90 23.40 6.76 7.66
C THR A 90 22.25 7.68 7.30
N LEU A 91 21.17 7.61 8.09
CA LEU A 91 19.98 8.44 7.96
C LEU A 91 20.16 9.77 8.67
N PHE A 92 20.55 9.71 9.93
CA PHE A 92 20.84 10.89 10.75
C PHE A 92 21.77 10.54 11.90
N THR A 93 22.33 11.55 12.56
CA THR A 93 23.16 11.39 13.76
C THR A 93 22.59 12.20 14.92
N VAL A 94 22.70 11.62 16.11
CA VAL A 94 22.32 12.27 17.37
C VAL A 94 23.59 12.81 18.05
N ASP A 95 23.47 13.90 18.80
CA ASP A 95 24.57 14.46 19.55
C ASP A 95 25.09 13.48 20.60
N THR A 96 26.38 13.16 20.51
CA THR A 96 27.12 12.28 21.41
C THR A 96 28.21 13.02 22.17
N SER A 97 28.12 14.35 22.30
CA SER A 97 29.16 15.18 22.95
C SER A 97 29.44 14.76 24.39
N THR A 98 28.43 14.39 25.18
CA THR A 98 28.58 13.87 26.55
C THR A 98 29.31 12.54 26.56
N VAL A 99 29.00 11.64 25.61
CA VAL A 99 29.65 10.34 25.46
C VAL A 99 31.13 10.52 25.08
N THR A 100 31.39 11.42 24.13
CA THR A 100 32.77 11.78 23.70
C THR A 100 33.59 12.39 24.85
N SER A 101 32.99 13.26 25.67
CA SER A 101 33.65 13.83 26.83
C SER A 101 34.00 12.77 27.88
N THR A 102 33.10 11.81 28.11
CA THR A 102 33.36 10.67 29.02
C THR A 102 34.50 9.80 28.50
N MET A 103 34.52 9.51 27.16
CA MET A 103 35.61 8.78 26.53
C MET A 103 36.98 9.48 26.76
N SER A 104 37.02 10.79 26.54
CA SER A 104 38.26 11.58 26.77
C SER A 104 38.74 11.48 28.23
N SER A 105 37.83 11.54 29.21
CA SER A 105 38.16 11.38 30.63
C SER A 105 38.67 9.98 30.95
N LEU A 106 38.08 8.93 30.39
CA LEU A 106 38.58 7.56 30.54
C LEU A 106 39.95 7.36 29.90
N GLN A 107 40.20 8.00 28.75
CA GLN A 107 41.50 7.94 28.07
C GLN A 107 42.61 8.63 28.89
N GLN A 108 42.29 9.76 29.56
CA GLN A 108 43.18 10.40 30.50
C GLN A 108 43.44 9.50 31.72
N SER A 109 42.41 8.88 32.29
CA SER A 109 42.53 7.94 33.42
C SER A 109 43.38 6.73 33.04
N TYR A 110 43.21 6.18 31.83
CA TYR A 110 44.03 5.09 31.32
C TYR A 110 45.53 5.47 31.28
N SER A 111 45.85 6.62 30.68
CA SER A 111 47.23 7.08 30.57
C SER A 111 47.86 7.42 31.93
N ALA A 112 47.09 8.01 32.83
CA ALA A 112 47.57 8.31 34.20
C ALA A 112 47.82 7.01 35.00
N THR A 113 46.88 6.05 34.95
CA THR A 113 47.01 4.73 35.60
C THR A 113 48.20 3.98 35.04
N LYS A 114 48.35 3.95 33.71
CA LYS A 114 49.49 3.29 33.06
C LYS A 114 50.81 3.87 33.52
N THR A 115 50.94 5.20 33.53
CA THR A 115 52.16 5.88 33.98
C THR A 115 52.48 5.60 35.46
N ALA A 116 51.46 5.59 36.31
CA ALA A 116 51.65 5.33 37.75
C ALA A 116 52.08 3.87 38.00
N THR A 117 51.48 2.92 37.32
CA THR A 117 51.81 1.50 37.47
C THR A 117 53.12 1.13 36.77
N ASP A 118 53.47 1.75 35.63
CA ASP A 118 54.82 1.60 35.03
C ASP A 118 55.93 2.00 36.01
N ARG A 119 55.72 3.11 36.72
CA ARG A 119 56.70 3.55 37.79
C ARG A 119 56.79 2.56 38.96
N ALA A 120 55.68 1.97 39.37
CA ALA A 120 55.64 0.94 40.40
C ALA A 120 56.40 -0.33 39.95
N ILE A 121 56.19 -0.78 38.69
CA ILE A 121 56.91 -1.90 38.10
C ILE A 121 58.41 -1.58 38.04
N GLU A 122 58.77 -0.39 37.57
CA GLU A 122 60.19 0.02 37.49
C GLU A 122 60.84 0.05 38.89
N SER A 123 60.17 0.57 39.91
CA SER A 123 60.64 0.51 41.30
C SER A 123 60.79 -0.93 41.79
N ALA A 124 59.88 -1.83 41.44
CA ALA A 124 59.99 -3.26 41.79
C ALA A 124 61.20 -3.93 41.10
N LYS A 125 61.44 -3.61 39.80
CA LYS A 125 62.63 -4.09 39.04
C LYS A 125 63.92 -3.67 39.63
N VAL A 126 64.05 -2.42 40.17
CA VAL A 126 65.25 -1.99 40.90
C VAL A 126 65.48 -2.90 42.09
N GLY A 127 64.38 -3.34 42.76
CA GLY A 127 64.51 -4.30 43.88
C GLY A 127 65.05 -5.65 43.47
N VAL A 128 64.65 -6.14 42.24
CA VAL A 128 65.21 -7.36 41.68
C VAL A 128 66.70 -7.21 41.34
N GLU A 129 67.14 -6.11 40.73
CA GLU A 129 68.53 -5.83 40.40
C GLU A 129 69.38 -5.83 41.65
N GLN A 130 68.91 -5.20 42.72
CA GLN A 130 69.62 -5.21 44.01
C GLN A 130 69.74 -6.63 44.59
N ALA A 131 68.69 -7.45 44.48
CA ALA A 131 68.70 -8.83 44.95
C ALA A 131 69.64 -9.70 44.14
N GLU A 132 69.70 -9.50 42.78
CA GLU A 132 70.60 -10.20 41.84
C GLU A 132 72.09 -9.85 42.22
N LEU A 133 72.39 -8.57 42.46
CA LEU A 133 73.70 -8.16 42.86
C LEU A 133 74.09 -8.79 44.23
N ALA A 134 73.13 -8.91 45.16
CA ALA A 134 73.39 -9.56 46.47
C ALA A 134 73.66 -11.08 46.25
N VAL A 135 72.93 -11.78 45.36
CA VAL A 135 73.22 -13.16 45.07
C VAL A 135 74.60 -13.33 44.43
N SER A 136 74.95 -12.52 43.43
CA SER A 136 76.27 -12.58 42.73
C SER A 136 77.43 -12.30 43.72
N ASN A 137 77.29 -11.30 44.56
CA ASN A 137 78.30 -11.02 45.57
C ASN A 137 78.45 -12.16 46.59
N THR A 138 77.33 -12.77 47.01
CA THR A 138 77.38 -13.87 48.01
C THR A 138 77.90 -15.15 47.33
N GLU A 139 77.67 -15.40 46.06
CA GLU A 139 78.29 -16.50 45.32
C GLU A 139 79.83 -16.32 45.25
N ALA A 140 80.29 -15.13 44.90
CA ALA A 140 81.73 -14.85 44.87
C ALA A 140 82.42 -15.00 46.24
N LEU A 141 81.78 -14.57 47.35
CA LEU A 141 82.27 -14.76 48.70
C LEU A 141 82.27 -16.22 49.14
N LEU A 142 81.29 -17.00 48.72
CA LEU A 142 81.22 -18.46 48.97
C LEU A 142 82.37 -19.21 48.26
N GLU A 143 82.61 -18.88 46.96
CA GLU A 143 83.75 -19.39 46.25
C GLU A 143 85.11 -19.04 46.90
N ALA A 144 85.21 -17.88 47.50
CA ALA A 144 86.38 -17.46 48.27
C ALA A 144 86.46 -18.08 49.69
N GLY A 145 85.48 -18.88 50.09
CA GLY A 145 85.36 -19.50 51.42
C GLY A 145 85.01 -18.50 52.57
N ALA A 146 84.49 -17.31 52.22
CA ALA A 146 84.17 -16.21 53.15
C ALA A 146 82.67 -16.07 53.47
N ALA A 147 81.76 -16.93 52.86
CA ALA A 147 80.36 -16.98 53.18
C ALA A 147 79.87 -18.42 53.39
N ALA A 148 78.72 -18.59 54.06
CA ALA A 148 78.10 -19.92 54.26
C ALA A 148 77.02 -20.21 53.13
N GLU A 149 76.78 -21.48 52.76
CA GLU A 149 75.75 -21.89 51.82
C GLU A 149 74.34 -21.39 52.25
N GLN A 150 74.11 -21.23 53.57
CA GLN A 150 72.87 -20.70 54.11
C GLN A 150 72.66 -19.21 53.72
N ASP A 151 73.74 -18.45 53.59
CA ASP A 151 73.66 -17.02 53.22
C ASP A 151 73.29 -16.88 51.72
N LEU A 152 73.84 -17.76 50.86
CA LEU A 152 73.47 -17.84 49.45
C LEU A 152 72.01 -18.27 49.30
N THR A 153 71.56 -19.22 50.12
CA THR A 153 70.14 -19.63 50.11
C THR A 153 69.20 -18.47 50.48
N LYS A 154 69.54 -17.68 51.46
CA LYS A 154 68.77 -16.47 51.85
C LYS A 154 68.79 -15.43 50.75
N ALA A 155 69.90 -15.19 50.08
CA ALA A 155 70.00 -14.26 48.96
C ALA A 155 69.15 -14.68 47.80
N LYS A 156 69.14 -15.99 47.45
CA LYS A 156 68.28 -16.55 46.43
C LYS A 156 66.76 -16.47 46.78
N GLN A 157 66.42 -16.67 48.03
CA GLN A 157 65.01 -16.47 48.48
C GLN A 157 64.60 -15.00 48.35
N ALA A 158 65.49 -14.02 48.75
CA ALA A 158 65.21 -12.62 48.55
C ALA A 158 65.03 -12.22 47.11
N LEU A 159 65.82 -12.77 46.19
CA LEU A 159 65.65 -12.59 44.76
C LEU A 159 64.29 -13.14 44.27
N THR A 160 63.91 -14.35 44.66
CA THR A 160 62.60 -14.95 44.31
C THR A 160 61.46 -14.03 44.85
N GLN A 161 61.59 -13.50 46.02
CA GLN A 161 60.55 -12.61 46.57
C GLN A 161 60.52 -11.25 45.87
N ALA A 162 61.62 -10.71 45.41
CA ALA A 162 61.66 -9.49 44.62
C ALA A 162 61.00 -9.71 43.23
N GLN A 163 61.30 -10.85 42.58
CA GLN A 163 60.69 -11.25 41.31
C GLN A 163 59.17 -11.42 41.45
N ALA A 164 58.71 -12.04 42.53
CA ALA A 164 57.29 -12.16 42.81
C ALA A 164 56.63 -10.77 42.98
N GLY A 165 57.37 -9.78 43.58
CA GLY A 165 56.91 -8.40 43.66
C GLY A 165 56.70 -7.72 42.31
N VAL A 166 57.59 -7.95 41.34
CA VAL A 166 57.44 -7.44 39.97
C VAL A 166 56.21 -8.09 39.30
N ALA A 167 56.08 -9.43 39.38
CA ALA A 167 54.93 -10.13 38.80
C ALA A 167 53.58 -9.66 39.39
N GLN A 168 53.56 -9.37 40.69
CA GLN A 168 52.39 -8.80 41.36
C GLN A 168 52.04 -7.40 40.82
N ALA A 169 53.07 -6.54 40.65
CA ALA A 169 52.89 -5.17 40.14
C ALA A 169 52.38 -5.20 38.68
N GLU A 170 52.92 -6.10 37.84
CA GLU A 170 52.47 -6.31 36.45
C GLU A 170 51.01 -6.84 36.39
N ALA A 171 50.67 -7.79 37.25
CA ALA A 171 49.29 -8.30 37.33
C ALA A 171 48.31 -7.20 37.77
N GLN A 172 48.69 -6.36 38.74
CA GLN A 172 47.87 -5.24 39.19
C GLN A 172 47.69 -4.19 38.08
N GLN A 173 48.76 -3.88 37.32
CA GLN A 173 48.68 -3.01 36.16
C GLN A 173 47.67 -3.56 35.13
N SER A 174 47.86 -4.82 34.73
CA SER A 174 47.01 -5.49 33.76
C SER A 174 45.53 -5.46 34.19
N ALA A 175 45.24 -5.78 35.43
CA ALA A 175 43.88 -5.75 35.97
C ALA A 175 43.25 -4.34 35.93
N SER A 176 44.03 -3.31 36.36
CA SER A 176 43.55 -1.94 36.39
C SER A 176 43.30 -1.37 34.98
N LEU A 177 44.22 -1.63 34.05
CA LEU A 177 44.07 -1.18 32.66
C LEU A 177 42.92 -1.93 31.93
N ALA A 178 42.74 -3.23 32.19
CA ALA A 178 41.66 -4.01 31.65
C ALA A 178 40.26 -3.47 32.09
N GLN A 179 40.14 -3.06 33.35
CA GLN A 179 38.92 -2.44 33.88
C GLN A 179 38.58 -1.13 33.17
N ILE A 180 39.56 -0.27 32.95
CA ILE A 180 39.35 1.00 32.25
C ILE A 180 39.04 0.74 30.78
N GLN A 181 39.73 -0.21 30.14
CA GLN A 181 39.49 -0.59 28.76
C GLN A 181 38.05 -1.11 28.56
N ALA A 182 37.57 -1.98 29.45
CA ALA A 182 36.20 -2.44 29.42
C ALA A 182 35.16 -1.29 29.50
N SER A 183 35.45 -0.27 30.34
CA SER A 183 34.63 0.92 30.41
C SER A 183 34.68 1.75 29.13
N MET A 184 35.83 1.89 28.50
CA MET A 184 35.99 2.56 27.20
C MET A 184 35.23 1.84 26.10
N ASP A 185 35.27 0.50 26.05
CA ASP A 185 34.56 -0.31 25.08
C ASP A 185 33.03 -0.16 25.24
N GLN A 186 32.54 -0.06 26.47
CA GLN A 186 31.12 0.21 26.74
C GLN A 186 30.70 1.59 26.23
N ILE A 187 31.51 2.62 26.48
CA ILE A 187 31.24 3.98 25.98
C ILE A 187 31.32 4.04 24.46
N ASN A 188 32.25 3.33 23.83
CA ASN A 188 32.33 3.23 22.38
C ASN A 188 31.05 2.62 21.77
N LYS A 189 30.53 1.55 22.37
CA LYS A 189 29.25 0.96 21.95
C LYS A 189 28.12 1.98 22.08
N GLN A 190 28.09 2.74 23.18
CA GLN A 190 27.09 3.77 23.37
C GLN A 190 27.21 4.90 22.32
N ALA A 191 28.42 5.32 21.99
CA ALA A 191 28.68 6.33 20.96
C ALA A 191 28.17 5.87 19.56
N SER A 192 28.35 4.59 19.23
CA SER A 192 27.88 4.03 17.95
C SER A 192 26.36 4.07 17.79
N LEU A 193 25.59 4.06 18.90
CA LEU A 193 24.14 4.19 18.87
C LEU A 193 23.66 5.60 18.48
N GLY A 194 24.55 6.58 18.51
CA GLY A 194 24.26 7.93 18.03
C GLY A 194 24.17 8.04 16.51
N THR A 195 24.62 7.04 15.78
CA THR A 195 24.47 6.98 14.32
C THR A 195 23.32 6.04 13.96
N VAL A 196 22.24 6.58 13.40
CA VAL A 196 21.08 5.83 12.98
C VAL A 196 21.20 5.49 11.50
N THR A 197 21.13 4.20 11.18
CA THR A 197 21.31 3.68 9.80
C THR A 197 20.07 2.99 9.32
N ALA A 198 19.90 2.88 7.98
CA ALA A 198 18.83 2.16 7.34
C ALA A 198 18.96 0.63 7.57
N PRO A 199 17.95 -0.05 8.13
CA PRO A 199 17.97 -1.50 8.34
C PRO A 199 17.76 -2.30 7.05
N CYS A 200 17.12 -1.69 6.03
CA CYS A 200 16.85 -2.26 4.72
C CYS A 200 17.11 -1.22 3.63
N SER A 201 17.12 -1.67 2.38
CA SER A 201 17.13 -0.79 1.21
C SER A 201 15.71 -0.47 0.80
N GLY A 202 15.40 0.81 0.53
CA GLY A 202 14.04 1.22 0.23
C GLY A 202 13.93 2.70 -0.08
N THR A 203 12.69 3.18 -0.10
CA THR A 203 12.36 4.61 -0.26
C THR A 203 11.85 5.15 1.07
N VAL A 204 12.34 6.32 1.47
CA VAL A 204 11.90 7.02 2.68
C VAL A 204 10.48 7.57 2.44
N THR A 205 9.51 7.10 3.23
CA THR A 205 8.09 7.53 3.12
C THR A 205 7.72 8.60 4.12
N ALA A 206 8.43 8.67 5.26
CA ALA A 206 8.23 9.73 6.24
C ALA A 206 9.52 10.03 7.02
N VAL A 207 9.74 11.30 7.35
CA VAL A 207 10.81 11.78 8.22
C VAL A 207 10.17 12.60 9.34
N ASN A 208 10.18 12.05 10.57
CA ASN A 208 9.52 12.64 11.73
C ASN A 208 10.51 13.36 12.66
N VAL A 209 11.70 13.65 12.19
CA VAL A 209 12.75 14.38 12.92
C VAL A 209 13.33 15.48 12.08
N ASP A 210 13.69 16.57 12.74
CA ASP A 210 14.33 17.72 12.12
C ASP A 210 15.76 17.89 12.63
N ARG A 211 16.64 18.48 11.83
CA ARG A 211 17.97 18.88 12.28
C ARG A 211 17.86 19.89 13.41
N GLY A 212 18.49 19.60 14.53
CA GLY A 212 18.41 20.40 15.77
C GLY A 212 17.21 20.04 16.66
N GLY A 213 16.27 19.23 16.19
CA GLY A 213 15.17 18.67 16.97
C GLY A 213 15.62 17.53 17.89
N MET A 214 14.70 17.03 18.72
CA MET A 214 14.95 15.90 19.62
C MET A 214 14.46 14.59 19.00
N ALA A 215 15.36 13.63 18.87
CA ALA A 215 15.01 12.25 18.51
C ALA A 215 14.76 11.44 19.79
N SER A 216 13.68 10.63 19.77
CA SER A 216 13.24 9.82 20.90
C SER A 216 12.93 8.39 20.44
N SER A 217 13.26 7.41 21.28
CA SER A 217 12.91 6.00 21.03
C SER A 217 11.40 5.69 21.13
N ALA A 218 10.59 6.65 21.56
CA ALA A 218 9.14 6.48 21.71
C ALA A 218 8.38 6.65 20.38
N GLN A 219 9.00 7.28 19.37
CA GLN A 219 8.39 7.52 18.05
C GLN A 219 9.36 7.15 16.93
N PRO A 220 8.86 6.62 15.81
CA PRO A 220 9.71 6.34 14.66
C PRO A 220 10.24 7.65 14.08
N SER A 221 11.55 7.75 13.91
CA SER A 221 12.20 8.93 13.34
C SER A 221 12.16 8.95 11.82
N VAL A 222 12.24 7.79 11.20
CA VAL A 222 12.19 7.62 9.74
C VAL A 222 11.38 6.37 9.42
N VAL A 223 10.54 6.42 8.39
CA VAL A 223 9.83 5.27 7.86
C VAL A 223 10.38 4.97 6.48
N ILE A 224 10.72 3.70 6.24
CA ILE A 224 11.30 3.23 4.97
C ILE A 224 10.39 2.17 4.40
N ALA A 225 9.83 2.43 3.21
CA ALA A 225 9.17 1.42 2.39
C ALA A 225 10.25 0.56 1.72
N GLU A 226 10.27 -0.73 2.01
CA GLU A 226 11.24 -1.64 1.42
C GLU A 226 11.07 -1.71 -0.10
N ASN A 227 12.18 -1.75 -0.85
CA ASN A 227 12.14 -1.94 -2.29
C ASN A 227 11.60 -3.35 -2.59
N GLY A 228 10.35 -3.42 -3.06
CA GLY A 228 9.68 -4.69 -3.31
C GLY A 228 8.36 -4.53 -4.02
N ALA A 229 7.46 -5.44 -3.78
CA ALA A 229 6.10 -5.39 -4.28
C ALA A 229 5.33 -4.23 -3.64
N VAL A 230 4.50 -3.59 -4.44
CA VAL A 230 3.54 -2.59 -4.00
C VAL A 230 2.14 -3.15 -4.11
N GLU A 231 1.27 -2.71 -3.24
CA GLU A 231 -0.13 -3.10 -3.21
C GLU A 231 -1.04 -1.88 -3.16
N VAL A 232 -2.29 -2.07 -3.54
CA VAL A 232 -3.33 -1.07 -3.32
C VAL A 232 -4.09 -1.43 -2.07
N GLN A 233 -4.11 -0.56 -1.09
CA GLN A 233 -4.95 -0.69 0.09
C GLN A 233 -6.28 0.01 -0.16
N VAL A 234 -7.38 -0.72 0.00
CA VAL A 234 -8.75 -0.27 -0.24
C VAL A 234 -9.59 -0.58 0.97
N SER A 235 -10.26 0.42 1.52
CA SER A 235 -11.22 0.22 2.61
C SER A 235 -12.59 -0.12 2.01
N VAL A 236 -13.10 -1.31 2.31
CA VAL A 236 -14.37 -1.83 1.79
C VAL A 236 -15.39 -2.00 2.90
N ALA A 237 -16.68 -1.84 2.56
CA ALA A 237 -17.78 -2.11 3.48
C ALA A 237 -18.02 -3.63 3.62
N GLU A 238 -18.76 -4.03 4.65
CA GLU A 238 -18.98 -5.44 4.99
C GLU A 238 -19.69 -6.23 3.88
N ASP A 239 -20.63 -5.61 3.17
CA ASP A 239 -21.37 -6.21 2.06
C ASP A 239 -20.45 -6.60 0.91
N VAL A 240 -19.51 -5.74 0.56
CA VAL A 240 -18.49 -5.99 -0.46
C VAL A 240 -17.46 -7.01 0.06
N PHE A 241 -17.01 -6.87 1.31
CA PHE A 241 -16.02 -7.72 1.92
C PHE A 241 -16.43 -9.20 1.94
N THR A 242 -17.70 -9.50 2.25
CA THR A 242 -18.19 -10.87 2.30
C THR A 242 -18.18 -11.56 0.94
N GLY A 243 -18.21 -10.80 -0.15
CA GLY A 243 -18.16 -11.30 -1.53
C GLY A 243 -16.76 -11.47 -2.11
N ILE A 244 -15.71 -11.03 -1.39
CA ILE A 244 -14.31 -11.05 -1.85
C ILE A 244 -13.54 -12.20 -1.18
N LYS A 245 -12.62 -12.82 -1.93
CA LYS A 245 -11.71 -13.87 -1.43
C LYS A 245 -10.27 -13.58 -1.80
N VAL A 246 -9.34 -14.04 -0.98
CA VAL A 246 -7.91 -14.02 -1.33
C VAL A 246 -7.71 -14.81 -2.62
N GLY A 247 -6.99 -14.21 -3.57
CA GLY A 247 -6.76 -14.76 -4.92
C GLY A 247 -7.76 -14.27 -5.97
N ASP A 248 -8.81 -13.53 -5.59
CA ASP A 248 -9.73 -12.94 -6.56
C ASP A 248 -9.03 -11.87 -7.39
N THR A 249 -9.42 -11.80 -8.67
CA THR A 249 -8.96 -10.76 -9.58
C THR A 249 -9.80 -9.50 -9.39
N ALA A 250 -9.14 -8.37 -9.25
CA ALA A 250 -9.73 -7.04 -9.26
C ALA A 250 -9.15 -6.22 -10.41
N SER A 251 -9.96 -5.36 -11.02
CA SER A 251 -9.49 -4.40 -12.02
C SER A 251 -8.94 -3.18 -11.30
N VAL A 252 -7.70 -2.82 -11.58
CA VAL A 252 -7.00 -1.70 -10.91
C VAL A 252 -6.57 -0.67 -11.94
N THR A 253 -6.92 0.58 -11.73
CA THR A 253 -6.45 1.73 -12.52
C THR A 253 -5.64 2.66 -11.65
N VAL A 254 -4.36 2.85 -11.99
CA VAL A 254 -3.46 3.79 -11.31
C VAL A 254 -3.18 4.95 -12.24
N SER A 255 -3.91 6.05 -12.08
CA SER A 255 -3.83 7.21 -12.99
C SER A 255 -2.44 7.83 -13.07
N ALA A 256 -1.60 7.66 -12.04
CA ALA A 256 -0.21 8.12 -12.03
C ALA A 256 0.71 7.31 -12.97
N VAL A 257 0.30 6.10 -13.39
CA VAL A 257 1.08 5.21 -14.26
C VAL A 257 0.44 5.08 -15.63
N SER A 258 -0.85 4.75 -15.68
CA SER A 258 -1.63 4.56 -16.90
C SER A 258 -3.11 4.83 -16.63
N LYS A 259 -3.84 5.26 -17.67
CA LYS A 259 -5.30 5.32 -17.65
C LYS A 259 -5.95 3.96 -17.94
N GLU A 260 -5.17 3.00 -18.43
CA GLU A 260 -5.65 1.65 -18.68
C GLU A 260 -5.74 0.85 -17.38
N SER A 261 -6.76 0.02 -17.28
CA SER A 261 -6.92 -0.90 -16.15
C SER A 261 -5.96 -2.08 -16.26
N MET A 262 -5.45 -2.53 -15.14
CA MET A 262 -4.63 -3.73 -15.02
C MET A 262 -5.27 -4.72 -14.05
N ASN A 263 -4.97 -6.01 -14.21
CA ASN A 263 -5.47 -7.02 -13.30
C ASN A 263 -4.60 -7.06 -12.03
N GLY A 264 -5.18 -6.69 -10.90
CA GLY A 264 -4.64 -6.93 -9.58
C GLY A 264 -5.18 -8.23 -8.98
N THR A 265 -4.55 -8.72 -7.94
CA THR A 265 -5.00 -9.92 -7.21
C THR A 265 -5.17 -9.57 -5.74
N VAL A 266 -6.30 -9.93 -5.14
CA VAL A 266 -6.52 -9.76 -3.71
C VAL A 266 -5.48 -10.59 -2.95
N SER A 267 -4.57 -9.91 -2.26
CA SER A 267 -3.44 -10.52 -1.53
C SER A 267 -3.78 -10.80 -0.07
N THR A 268 -4.48 -9.87 0.57
CA THR A 268 -4.78 -9.96 2.01
C THR A 268 -6.18 -9.46 2.30
N LEU A 269 -6.88 -10.22 3.15
CA LEU A 269 -8.13 -9.83 3.76
C LEU A 269 -7.94 -9.74 5.29
N PRO A 270 -8.32 -8.62 5.93
CA PRO A 270 -8.19 -8.48 7.38
C PRO A 270 -9.17 -9.39 8.11
N ALA A 271 -8.80 -9.84 9.29
CA ALA A 271 -9.68 -10.67 10.16
C ALA A 271 -10.75 -9.84 10.88
N ALA A 272 -10.59 -8.50 10.96
CA ALA A 272 -11.51 -7.60 11.63
C ALA A 272 -11.56 -6.25 10.91
N ALA A 273 -12.70 -5.58 11.05
CA ALA A 273 -12.84 -4.21 10.58
C ALA A 273 -12.02 -3.24 11.43
N ASN A 274 -11.60 -2.15 10.82
CA ASN A 274 -10.97 -1.03 11.50
C ASN A 274 -12.00 -0.38 12.43
N VAL A 275 -11.71 -0.31 13.72
CA VAL A 275 -12.64 0.17 14.77
C VAL A 275 -13.01 1.65 14.64
N GLN A 276 -12.24 2.44 13.92
CA GLN A 276 -12.50 3.88 13.72
C GLN A 276 -13.38 4.14 12.51
N THR A 277 -13.20 3.35 11.45
CA THR A 277 -13.90 3.55 10.16
C THR A 277 -15.04 2.57 9.95
N ASN A 278 -15.09 1.44 10.68
CA ASN A 278 -15.96 0.28 10.46
C ASN A 278 -15.84 -0.31 9.05
N LEU A 279 -14.69 -0.14 8.40
CA LEU A 279 -14.38 -0.68 7.08
C LEU A 279 -13.29 -1.75 7.21
N TYR A 280 -13.20 -2.59 6.19
CA TYR A 280 -12.18 -3.64 6.07
C TYR A 280 -11.10 -3.17 5.09
N ASP A 281 -9.85 -3.13 5.54
CA ASP A 281 -8.71 -2.69 4.71
C ASP A 281 -8.17 -3.89 3.91
N VAL A 282 -8.62 -4.00 2.66
CA VAL A 282 -8.25 -5.06 1.71
C VAL A 282 -7.03 -4.65 0.93
N SER A 283 -6.06 -5.55 0.81
CA SER A 283 -4.87 -5.34 -0.02
C SER A 283 -5.00 -6.06 -1.36
N VAL A 284 -4.68 -5.34 -2.44
CA VAL A 284 -4.66 -5.86 -3.81
C VAL A 284 -3.26 -5.74 -4.37
N ALA A 285 -2.59 -6.86 -4.59
CA ALA A 285 -1.27 -6.92 -5.19
C ALA A 285 -1.33 -6.51 -6.67
N LEU A 286 -0.38 -5.68 -7.10
CA LEU A 286 -0.22 -5.28 -8.48
C LEU A 286 0.66 -6.26 -9.27
N PRO A 287 0.51 -6.32 -10.61
CA PRO A 287 1.37 -7.14 -11.46
C PRO A 287 2.85 -6.80 -11.29
N SER A 288 3.71 -7.80 -11.38
CA SER A 288 5.16 -7.65 -11.30
C SER A 288 5.66 -6.64 -12.35
N GLY A 289 6.53 -5.73 -11.92
CA GLY A 289 7.10 -4.69 -12.79
C GLY A 289 6.35 -3.37 -12.79
N THR A 290 5.15 -3.29 -12.21
CA THR A 290 4.45 -2.03 -11.99
C THR A 290 5.08 -1.31 -10.79
N LYS A 291 5.54 -0.07 -10.99
CA LYS A 291 6.20 0.74 -9.95
C LYS A 291 5.49 2.09 -9.80
N PRO A 292 4.27 2.12 -9.30
CA PRO A 292 3.59 3.38 -9.03
C PRO A 292 4.25 4.09 -7.85
N PRO A 293 4.17 5.42 -7.77
CA PRO A 293 4.59 6.15 -6.59
C PRO A 293 3.80 5.71 -5.35
N ILE A 294 4.50 5.44 -4.25
CA ILE A 294 3.86 5.16 -2.97
C ILE A 294 3.04 6.38 -2.55
N GLY A 295 1.84 6.14 -2.03
CA GLY A 295 0.90 7.21 -1.69
C GLY A 295 0.01 7.68 -2.83
N ALA A 296 0.25 7.25 -4.09
CA ALA A 296 -0.64 7.55 -5.21
C ALA A 296 -2.00 6.90 -5.03
N PHE A 297 -3.04 7.52 -5.61
CA PHE A 297 -4.38 6.96 -5.63
C PHE A 297 -4.56 5.97 -6.77
N ALA A 298 -5.33 4.93 -6.50
CA ALA A 298 -5.76 3.94 -7.46
C ALA A 298 -7.26 3.72 -7.35
N THR A 299 -7.91 3.42 -8.46
CA THR A 299 -9.30 2.96 -8.49
C THR A 299 -9.31 1.46 -8.65
N VAL A 300 -10.01 0.76 -7.76
CA VAL A 300 -10.11 -0.70 -7.76
C VAL A 300 -11.57 -1.11 -7.93
N THR A 301 -11.83 -1.96 -8.91
CA THR A 301 -13.16 -2.57 -9.14
C THR A 301 -13.10 -4.03 -8.73
N PHE A 302 -13.89 -4.36 -7.72
CA PHE A 302 -14.10 -5.74 -7.26
C PHE A 302 -15.32 -6.32 -7.94
N TYR A 303 -15.27 -7.62 -8.23
CA TYR A 303 -16.34 -8.40 -8.84
C TYR A 303 -16.85 -9.42 -7.83
N THR A 304 -18.06 -9.20 -7.34
CA THR A 304 -18.73 -10.11 -6.38
C THR A 304 -19.92 -10.80 -7.03
N ASP A 305 -20.58 -11.69 -6.32
CA ASP A 305 -21.80 -12.38 -6.77
C ASP A 305 -21.70 -13.00 -8.17
N ARG A 306 -20.54 -13.55 -8.49
CA ARG A 306 -20.25 -14.08 -9.83
C ARG A 306 -21.19 -15.20 -10.22
N ARG A 307 -21.83 -15.05 -11.38
CA ARG A 307 -22.61 -16.08 -12.08
C ARG A 307 -21.87 -16.45 -13.35
N ALA A 308 -21.47 -17.70 -13.47
CA ALA A 308 -20.69 -18.16 -14.64
C ALA A 308 -21.51 -18.17 -15.93
N SER A 309 -22.80 -18.49 -15.81
CA SER A 309 -23.73 -18.52 -16.94
C SER A 309 -25.13 -18.26 -16.42
N THR A 310 -25.70 -17.15 -16.79
CA THR A 310 -27.06 -16.77 -16.45
C THR A 310 -27.70 -16.01 -17.61
N ILE A 311 -29.02 -16.00 -17.65
CA ILE A 311 -29.79 -15.20 -18.61
C ILE A 311 -29.87 -13.79 -18.02
N SER A 312 -29.53 -12.80 -18.82
CA SER A 312 -29.63 -11.39 -18.43
C SER A 312 -30.34 -10.58 -19.51
N VAL A 313 -31.03 -9.55 -19.06
CA VAL A 313 -31.65 -8.55 -19.91
C VAL A 313 -31.24 -7.15 -19.44
N PRO A 314 -31.27 -6.15 -20.34
CA PRO A 314 -31.08 -4.76 -19.90
C PRO A 314 -32.08 -4.39 -18.80
N THR A 315 -31.59 -3.76 -17.73
CA THR A 315 -32.44 -3.46 -16.55
C THR A 315 -33.66 -2.58 -16.93
N GLU A 316 -33.52 -1.74 -17.94
CA GLU A 316 -34.58 -0.89 -18.49
C GLU A 316 -35.75 -1.66 -19.14
N SER A 317 -35.53 -2.92 -19.55
CA SER A 317 -36.59 -3.74 -20.14
C SER A 317 -37.58 -4.31 -19.13
N ILE A 318 -37.25 -4.26 -17.84
CA ILE A 318 -38.08 -4.84 -16.79
C ILE A 318 -39.07 -3.79 -16.28
N LEU A 319 -40.33 -4.16 -16.30
CA LEU A 319 -41.44 -3.36 -15.81
C LEU A 319 -42.01 -3.96 -14.53
N THR A 320 -42.55 -3.11 -13.67
CA THR A 320 -43.21 -3.54 -12.42
C THR A 320 -44.71 -3.25 -12.51
N GLY A 321 -45.52 -4.28 -12.34
CA GLY A 321 -46.95 -4.18 -12.30
C GLY A 321 -47.53 -3.77 -10.94
N ASN A 322 -48.86 -3.61 -10.88
CA ASN A 322 -49.57 -3.11 -9.71
C ASN A 322 -49.37 -3.93 -8.40
N ASN A 323 -49.03 -5.22 -8.54
CA ASN A 323 -48.81 -6.14 -7.41
C ASN A 323 -47.32 -6.38 -7.14
N ASN A 324 -46.44 -5.50 -7.57
CA ASN A 324 -44.99 -5.65 -7.50
C ASN A 324 -44.48 -6.86 -8.33
N GLU A 325 -45.28 -7.33 -9.28
CA GLU A 325 -44.92 -8.39 -10.22
C GLU A 325 -44.00 -7.81 -11.30
N GLN A 326 -42.87 -8.43 -11.51
CA GLN A 326 -41.92 -8.02 -12.54
C GLN A 326 -42.23 -8.76 -13.85
N TYR A 327 -42.22 -8.03 -14.94
CA TYR A 327 -42.49 -8.59 -16.27
C TYR A 327 -41.69 -7.86 -17.33
N VAL A 328 -41.53 -8.50 -18.45
CA VAL A 328 -40.97 -7.96 -19.70
C VAL A 328 -41.93 -8.16 -20.84
N PHE A 329 -41.74 -7.45 -21.93
CA PHE A 329 -42.40 -7.77 -23.20
C PHE A 329 -41.43 -8.50 -24.10
N THR A 330 -41.82 -9.67 -24.59
CA THR A 330 -41.15 -10.42 -25.64
C THR A 330 -41.83 -10.22 -26.98
N VAL A 331 -41.10 -10.28 -28.07
CA VAL A 331 -41.64 -10.13 -29.42
C VAL A 331 -41.53 -11.47 -30.12
N ASN A 332 -42.62 -11.87 -30.84
CA ASN A 332 -42.67 -13.08 -31.61
C ASN A 332 -41.59 -13.12 -32.72
N ALA A 333 -41.35 -14.29 -33.30
CA ALA A 333 -40.33 -14.47 -34.35
C ALA A 333 -40.50 -13.51 -35.53
N ASP A 334 -41.75 -13.22 -35.91
CA ASP A 334 -42.10 -12.36 -37.04
C ASP A 334 -41.97 -10.87 -36.73
N GLY A 335 -41.75 -10.49 -35.45
CA GLY A 335 -41.56 -9.09 -35.02
C GLY A 335 -42.85 -8.26 -35.02
N THR A 336 -44.04 -8.91 -34.99
CA THR A 336 -45.33 -8.25 -35.20
C THR A 336 -46.20 -8.13 -33.95
N ALA A 337 -45.96 -8.92 -32.92
CA ALA A 337 -46.74 -8.91 -31.68
C ALA A 337 -45.87 -9.00 -30.44
N ALA A 338 -46.23 -8.21 -29.43
CA ALA A 338 -45.60 -8.24 -28.14
C ALA A 338 -46.41 -9.07 -27.14
N THR A 339 -45.77 -9.92 -26.37
CA THR A 339 -46.38 -10.75 -25.33
C THR A 339 -45.79 -10.40 -23.98
N ARG A 340 -46.64 -10.19 -22.99
CA ARG A 340 -46.24 -9.95 -21.62
C ARG A 340 -45.78 -11.26 -20.96
N VAL A 341 -44.56 -11.30 -20.46
CA VAL A 341 -43.99 -12.47 -19.78
C VAL A 341 -43.59 -12.07 -18.35
N THR A 342 -44.22 -12.71 -17.37
CA THR A 342 -43.81 -12.56 -15.94
C THR A 342 -42.44 -13.19 -15.75
N VAL A 343 -41.55 -12.48 -15.10
CA VAL A 343 -40.19 -12.92 -14.82
C VAL A 343 -39.86 -12.88 -13.35
N THR A 344 -38.98 -13.77 -12.94
CA THR A 344 -38.33 -13.70 -11.61
C THR A 344 -36.91 -13.21 -11.82
N THR A 345 -36.60 -12.08 -11.21
CA THR A 345 -35.25 -11.48 -11.30
C THR A 345 -34.33 -12.02 -10.22
N GLY A 346 -33.03 -12.01 -10.49
CA GLY A 346 -31.98 -12.35 -9.55
C GLY A 346 -31.05 -11.17 -9.31
N LEU A 347 -29.77 -11.32 -9.66
CA LEU A 347 -28.76 -10.29 -9.52
C LEU A 347 -29.10 -9.07 -10.40
N VAL A 348 -29.07 -7.90 -9.81
CA VAL A 348 -29.28 -6.62 -10.51
C VAL A 348 -27.96 -5.85 -10.53
N THR A 349 -27.51 -5.51 -11.73
CA THR A 349 -26.35 -4.62 -11.93
C THR A 349 -26.84 -3.29 -12.50
N LYS A 350 -25.90 -2.37 -12.74
CA LYS A 350 -26.23 -1.07 -13.32
C LYS A 350 -26.92 -1.17 -14.67
N ASP A 351 -26.44 -2.08 -15.55
CA ASP A 351 -26.85 -2.13 -16.95
C ASP A 351 -27.72 -3.35 -17.25
N SER A 352 -27.66 -4.41 -16.45
CA SER A 352 -28.33 -5.68 -16.70
C SER A 352 -28.92 -6.29 -15.44
N THR A 353 -30.00 -7.05 -15.59
CA THR A 353 -30.66 -7.81 -14.53
C THR A 353 -30.73 -9.29 -14.90
N GLU A 354 -30.33 -10.14 -13.96
CA GLU A 354 -30.45 -11.59 -14.10
C GLU A 354 -31.91 -12.02 -14.12
N ILE A 355 -32.26 -12.93 -15.02
CA ILE A 355 -33.55 -13.57 -15.07
C ILE A 355 -33.42 -15.04 -14.65
N VAL A 356 -33.95 -15.34 -13.48
CA VAL A 356 -33.94 -16.68 -12.90
C VAL A 356 -34.98 -17.58 -13.58
N SER A 357 -36.13 -17.02 -13.94
CA SER A 357 -37.19 -17.74 -14.62
C SER A 357 -38.08 -16.80 -15.47
N GLY A 358 -38.71 -17.36 -16.49
CA GLY A 358 -39.64 -16.64 -17.37
C GLY A 358 -39.13 -16.46 -18.80
N LEU A 359 -37.80 -16.43 -19.01
CA LEU A 359 -37.20 -16.29 -20.34
C LEU A 359 -36.25 -17.43 -20.68
N LYS A 360 -35.95 -17.56 -21.97
CA LYS A 360 -34.95 -18.49 -22.52
C LYS A 360 -33.95 -17.72 -23.38
N ALA A 361 -32.75 -18.27 -23.50
CA ALA A 361 -31.79 -17.75 -24.47
C ALA A 361 -32.37 -17.81 -25.90
N GLY A 362 -32.27 -16.72 -26.64
CA GLY A 362 -32.84 -16.54 -27.97
C GLY A 362 -34.21 -15.86 -28.01
N ASP A 363 -34.84 -15.61 -26.84
CA ASP A 363 -36.03 -14.76 -26.80
C ASP A 363 -35.63 -13.31 -27.16
N ARG A 364 -36.57 -12.55 -27.72
CA ARG A 364 -36.35 -11.14 -28.07
C ARG A 364 -37.14 -10.27 -27.11
N VAL A 365 -36.45 -9.49 -26.30
CA VAL A 365 -37.05 -8.62 -25.28
C VAL A 365 -37.04 -7.17 -25.73
N VAL A 366 -38.17 -6.48 -25.50
CA VAL A 366 -38.33 -5.05 -25.81
C VAL A 366 -37.50 -4.23 -24.80
N THR A 367 -36.63 -3.39 -25.30
CA THR A 367 -35.78 -2.48 -24.51
C THR A 367 -36.27 -1.04 -24.57
N LYS A 368 -36.94 -0.61 -25.66
CA LYS A 368 -37.57 0.70 -25.74
C LYS A 368 -38.98 0.61 -26.34
N GLY A 369 -39.84 1.49 -25.90
CA GLY A 369 -41.27 1.50 -26.29
C GLY A 369 -42.16 0.66 -25.39
N GLN A 370 -41.60 -0.12 -24.46
CA GLN A 370 -42.31 -1.06 -23.59
C GLN A 370 -43.45 -0.42 -22.76
N SER A 371 -43.30 0.85 -22.38
CA SER A 371 -44.31 1.56 -21.56
C SER A 371 -45.63 1.81 -22.29
N TYR A 372 -45.65 1.69 -23.58
CA TYR A 372 -46.86 1.88 -24.43
C TYR A 372 -47.51 0.56 -24.85
N LEU A 373 -46.93 -0.58 -24.38
CA LEU A 373 -47.41 -1.89 -24.79
C LEU A 373 -48.45 -2.44 -23.80
N SER A 374 -49.40 -3.16 -24.36
CA SER A 374 -50.30 -4.09 -23.67
C SER A 374 -50.04 -5.50 -24.15
N ASP A 375 -50.49 -6.50 -23.39
CA ASP A 375 -50.34 -7.89 -23.78
C ASP A 375 -51.07 -8.14 -25.15
N GLY A 376 -50.37 -8.75 -26.12
CA GLY A 376 -50.86 -8.95 -27.47
C GLY A 376 -50.80 -7.73 -28.39
N ALA A 377 -50.17 -6.60 -27.97
CA ALA A 377 -50.10 -5.41 -28.80
C ALA A 377 -49.37 -5.64 -30.12
N ALA A 378 -49.88 -5.08 -31.19
CA ALA A 378 -49.19 -5.08 -32.49
C ALA A 378 -47.97 -4.15 -32.42
N VAL A 379 -46.82 -4.66 -32.81
CA VAL A 379 -45.54 -3.93 -32.79
C VAL A 379 -44.83 -4.03 -34.14
N HIS A 380 -43.94 -3.10 -34.40
CA HIS A 380 -42.94 -3.26 -35.45
C HIS A 380 -41.55 -2.96 -34.83
N VAL A 381 -40.62 -3.84 -35.11
CA VAL A 381 -39.24 -3.74 -34.58
C VAL A 381 -38.48 -2.72 -35.41
N VAL A 382 -37.98 -1.68 -34.73
CA VAL A 382 -37.03 -0.72 -35.29
C VAL A 382 -35.63 -1.07 -34.82
N THR A 383 -34.70 -1.22 -35.74
CA THR A 383 -33.28 -1.33 -35.40
C THR A 383 -32.79 0.07 -35.10
N SER A 384 -32.17 0.26 -33.93
CA SER A 384 -31.40 1.48 -33.69
C SER A 384 -30.20 1.46 -34.65
N ASP A 385 -30.28 2.18 -35.76
CA ASP A 385 -29.06 2.55 -36.48
C ASP A 385 -28.20 3.32 -35.47
N ALA A 386 -27.02 2.76 -35.21
CA ALA A 386 -26.00 3.44 -34.45
C ALA A 386 -25.90 4.85 -35.03
N ALA A 387 -26.12 5.85 -34.17
CA ALA A 387 -25.86 7.23 -34.49
C ALA A 387 -24.40 7.34 -34.92
N ASP A 388 -24.19 7.25 -36.22
CA ASP A 388 -22.91 7.63 -36.84
C ASP A 388 -22.73 9.11 -36.60
N GLY A 389 -21.63 9.44 -35.95
CA GLY A 389 -21.28 10.80 -35.58
C GLY A 389 -21.16 11.69 -36.83
N GLY A 390 -22.17 12.54 -37.00
CA GLY A 390 -22.04 13.67 -37.89
C GLY A 390 -21.12 14.70 -37.28
N GLU A 391 -19.93 14.84 -37.85
CA GLU A 391 -19.08 16.03 -37.70
C GLU A 391 -19.90 17.26 -38.14
N GLY A 392 -19.81 18.31 -37.34
CA GLY A 392 -20.28 19.65 -37.60
C GLY A 392 -19.56 20.64 -36.70
#